data_643e60746bb2fc14da4d0bee5e98763f
#
_entry.id   643e60746bb2fc14da4d0bee5e98763f
#
_cell.length_a   1.000
_cell.length_b   1.000
_cell.length_c   1.000
_cell.angle_alpha   90.00
_cell.angle_beta   90.00
_cell.angle_gamma   90.00
#
_symmetry.space_group_name_H-M   'P 1'
#
loop_
_entity.id
_entity.type
_entity.pdbx_description
1 polymer ?
#
loop_
_entity_poly.entity_id
_entity_poly.type
_entity_poly.pdbx_seq_one_letter_code
_entity_poly.pdbx_strand_id
1 'polypeptide(L)'
;MEADVMHAPAAEVGRSRTLLIGSALAAASTLMLFAGLFGVYISIRQNNEYLIENQLDGGMLWFPDLAVQIAPGTMMMFTTWISAFTMAWAVQAIRNDDRRNAYVALGLTILMGAAVINQMVFAITDFGVPIDRSVPSLLLYTLYGAYIAFLAIAIIFVLLMGIRALAGQFDSTNADGIEAAAIIWFTAVIVYLPLWYLITITK
;
A
#
# COMPACT_ATOMS: atom_id res chain seq x y z
N MET A 1 42.31 -18.27 -48.57
CA MET A 1 40.87 -18.55 -48.59
C MET A 1 40.42 -18.66 -47.12
N GLU A 2 40.31 -17.48 -46.50
CA GLU A 2 39.93 -17.34 -45.10
C GLU A 2 38.39 -17.51 -45.00
N ALA A 3 37.95 -18.52 -44.23
CA ALA A 3 36.55 -18.74 -43.98
C ALA A 3 36.07 -17.64 -43.03
N ASP A 4 35.24 -16.77 -43.54
CA ASP A 4 34.50 -15.75 -42.82
C ASP A 4 33.54 -16.49 -41.83
N VAL A 5 33.98 -16.61 -40.59
CA VAL A 5 33.15 -17.18 -39.51
C VAL A 5 32.09 -16.13 -39.19
N MET A 6 30.94 -16.25 -39.88
CA MET A 6 29.74 -15.50 -39.57
C MET A 6 29.38 -15.72 -38.09
N HIS A 7 29.76 -14.75 -37.22
CA HIS A 7 29.26 -14.69 -35.86
C HIS A 7 27.74 -14.43 -35.94
N ALA A 8 26.95 -15.50 -35.78
CA ALA A 8 25.53 -15.34 -35.57
C ALA A 8 25.34 -14.42 -34.35
N PRO A 9 24.52 -13.34 -34.44
CA PRO A 9 24.25 -12.51 -33.32
C PRO A 9 23.71 -13.41 -32.19
N ALA A 10 24.34 -13.30 -31.00
CA ALA A 10 23.86 -14.01 -29.82
C ALA A 10 22.38 -13.68 -29.66
N ALA A 11 21.54 -14.72 -29.64
CA ALA A 11 20.13 -14.56 -29.39
C ALA A 11 19.98 -13.71 -28.12
N GLU A 12 19.34 -12.55 -28.22
CA GLU A 12 19.00 -11.74 -27.06
C GLU A 12 18.15 -12.63 -26.14
N VAL A 13 18.77 -13.08 -25.06
CA VAL A 13 18.07 -13.82 -24.03
C VAL A 13 17.01 -12.88 -23.49
N GLY A 14 15.75 -13.14 -23.84
CA GLY A 14 14.61 -12.33 -23.45
C GLY A 14 14.69 -12.06 -21.95
N ARG A 15 14.81 -10.79 -21.59
CA ARG A 15 15.00 -10.36 -20.22
C ARG A 15 13.88 -10.92 -19.34
N SER A 16 14.24 -11.67 -18.32
CA SER A 16 13.27 -12.27 -17.40
C SER A 16 12.61 -11.17 -16.56
N ARG A 17 11.32 -10.91 -16.79
CA ARG A 17 10.48 -9.99 -15.99
C ARG A 17 10.01 -10.60 -14.68
N THR A 18 10.82 -11.47 -14.08
CA THR A 18 10.47 -12.24 -12.88
C THR A 18 10.07 -11.34 -11.71
N LEU A 19 10.74 -10.19 -11.55
CA LEU A 19 10.45 -9.25 -10.47
C LEU A 19 9.07 -8.60 -10.65
N LEU A 20 8.70 -8.22 -11.88
CA LEU A 20 7.38 -7.67 -12.19
C LEU A 20 6.26 -8.69 -11.95
N ILE A 21 6.46 -9.92 -12.40
CA ILE A 21 5.47 -11.00 -12.19
C ILE A 21 5.34 -11.29 -10.70
N GLY A 22 6.46 -11.38 -9.97
CA GLY A 22 6.47 -11.59 -8.53
C GLY A 22 5.74 -10.49 -7.76
N SER A 23 5.99 -9.22 -8.11
CA SER A 23 5.30 -8.08 -7.49
C SER A 23 3.81 -8.04 -7.83
N ALA A 24 3.41 -8.41 -9.05
CA ALA A 24 2.00 -8.50 -9.42
C ALA A 24 1.27 -9.61 -8.65
N LEU A 25 1.90 -10.78 -8.46
CA LEU A 25 1.35 -11.86 -7.64
C LEU A 25 1.25 -11.46 -6.17
N ALA A 26 2.27 -10.79 -5.63
CA ALA A 26 2.25 -10.26 -4.27
C ALA A 26 1.14 -9.21 -4.09
N ALA A 27 0.95 -8.33 -5.06
CA ALA A 27 -0.13 -7.36 -5.09
C ALA A 27 -1.52 -8.03 -5.08
N ALA A 28 -1.73 -9.02 -5.94
CA ALA A 28 -2.98 -9.78 -6.00
C ALA A 28 -3.26 -10.50 -4.67
N SER A 29 -2.26 -11.15 -4.09
CA SER A 29 -2.38 -11.83 -2.79
C SER A 29 -2.73 -10.85 -1.67
N THR A 30 -2.12 -9.66 -1.67
CA THR A 30 -2.40 -8.60 -0.69
C THR A 30 -3.82 -8.07 -0.84
N LEU A 31 -4.29 -7.84 -2.08
CA LEU A 31 -5.67 -7.42 -2.33
C LEU A 31 -6.68 -8.45 -1.83
N MET A 32 -6.44 -9.74 -2.04
CA MET A 32 -7.28 -10.83 -1.53
C MET A 32 -7.29 -10.89 0.00
N LEU A 33 -6.14 -10.70 0.64
CA LEU A 33 -6.03 -10.65 2.10
C LEU A 33 -6.87 -9.51 2.67
N PHE A 34 -6.73 -8.30 2.13
CA PHE A 34 -7.51 -7.16 2.62
C PHE A 34 -9.00 -7.28 2.27
N ALA A 35 -9.35 -7.83 1.11
CA ALA A 35 -10.75 -8.13 0.79
C ALA A 35 -11.38 -9.09 1.83
N GLY A 36 -10.64 -10.12 2.25
CA GLY A 36 -11.06 -11.01 3.34
C GLY A 36 -11.25 -10.28 4.67
N LEU A 37 -10.28 -9.44 5.06
CA LEU A 37 -10.38 -8.65 6.29
C LEU A 37 -11.57 -7.68 6.28
N PHE A 38 -11.80 -7.00 5.15
CA PHE A 38 -12.96 -6.12 4.97
C PHE A 38 -14.27 -6.91 5.00
N GLY A 39 -14.31 -8.09 4.39
CA GLY A 39 -15.46 -8.98 4.43
C GLY A 39 -15.82 -9.40 5.86
N VAL A 40 -14.83 -9.76 6.67
CA VAL A 40 -15.02 -10.08 8.10
C VAL A 40 -15.55 -8.86 8.87
N TYR A 41 -14.94 -7.69 8.66
CA TYR A 41 -15.39 -6.44 9.30
C TYR A 41 -16.86 -6.13 8.98
N ILE A 42 -17.23 -6.18 7.70
CA ILE A 42 -18.61 -5.91 7.23
C ILE A 42 -19.59 -6.93 7.80
N SER A 43 -19.24 -8.22 7.77
CA SER A 43 -20.09 -9.30 8.26
C SER A 43 -20.40 -9.17 9.76
N ILE A 44 -19.37 -8.91 10.56
CA ILE A 44 -19.54 -8.76 12.01
C ILE A 44 -20.36 -7.49 12.31
N ARG A 45 -20.13 -6.40 11.57
CA ARG A 45 -20.88 -5.18 11.73
C ARG A 45 -22.38 -5.37 11.40
N GLN A 46 -22.70 -5.98 10.27
CA GLN A 46 -24.08 -6.25 9.86
C GLN A 46 -24.80 -7.15 10.87
N ASN A 47 -24.10 -8.18 11.38
CA ASN A 47 -24.66 -9.02 12.41
C ASN A 47 -24.95 -8.23 13.71
N ASN A 48 -24.08 -7.32 14.10
CA ASN A 48 -24.28 -6.46 15.26
C ASN A 48 -25.46 -5.49 15.06
N GLU A 49 -25.60 -4.89 13.89
CA GLU A 49 -26.75 -4.04 13.54
C GLU A 49 -28.06 -4.83 13.62
N TYR A 50 -28.09 -6.07 13.10
CA TYR A 50 -29.22 -6.96 13.19
C TYR A 50 -29.63 -7.29 14.65
N LEU A 51 -28.64 -7.53 15.54
CA LEU A 51 -28.91 -7.79 16.96
C LEU A 51 -29.54 -6.58 17.66
N ILE A 52 -29.03 -5.37 17.35
CA ILE A 52 -29.56 -4.12 17.92
C ILE A 52 -31.01 -3.86 17.43
N GLU A 53 -31.24 -3.97 16.11
CA GLU A 53 -32.57 -3.71 15.52
C GLU A 53 -33.65 -4.65 16.05
N ASN A 54 -33.29 -5.90 16.30
CA ASN A 54 -34.25 -6.90 16.82
C ASN A 54 -34.27 -6.98 18.35
N GLN A 55 -33.59 -6.09 19.06
CA GLN A 55 -33.48 -6.04 20.52
C GLN A 55 -32.99 -7.38 21.12
N LEU A 56 -32.11 -8.07 20.43
CA LEU A 56 -31.50 -9.33 20.87
C LEU A 56 -30.30 -9.09 21.77
N ASP A 57 -30.06 -10.02 22.69
CA ASP A 57 -28.87 -9.98 23.54
C ASP A 57 -27.59 -10.07 22.72
N GLY A 58 -26.55 -9.31 23.13
CA GLY A 58 -25.24 -9.29 22.50
C GLY A 58 -25.02 -8.16 21.51
N GLY A 59 -26.01 -7.35 21.16
CA GLY A 59 -25.82 -6.12 20.41
C GLY A 59 -25.00 -5.11 21.21
N MET A 60 -24.01 -4.47 20.57
CA MET A 60 -23.14 -3.46 21.19
C MET A 60 -23.03 -2.23 20.32
N LEU A 61 -22.87 -1.06 20.94
CA LEU A 61 -22.54 0.15 20.19
C LEU A 61 -21.22 -0.05 19.44
N TRP A 62 -21.25 0.15 18.10
CA TRP A 62 -20.12 -0.18 17.23
C TRP A 62 -18.89 0.63 17.58
N PHE A 63 -19.04 1.94 17.67
CA PHE A 63 -18.04 2.84 18.24
C PHE A 63 -18.77 3.80 19.17
N PRO A 64 -18.67 3.63 20.52
CA PRO A 64 -19.22 4.61 21.42
C PRO A 64 -18.50 5.95 21.18
N ASP A 65 -19.23 7.02 20.91
CA ASP A 65 -18.89 8.45 20.83
C ASP A 65 -17.43 8.86 20.51
N LEU A 66 -16.52 7.95 20.47
CA LEU A 66 -15.11 8.09 20.17
C LEU A 66 -14.95 8.16 18.65
N ALA A 67 -15.16 9.24 18.22
CA ALA A 67 -14.35 10.07 17.38
C ALA A 67 -13.21 9.36 16.61
N VAL A 68 -13.49 8.33 15.80
CA VAL A 68 -12.67 8.23 14.60
C VAL A 68 -12.90 9.55 13.85
N GLN A 69 -11.99 10.49 14.10
CA GLN A 69 -12.12 11.84 13.57
C GLN A 69 -12.04 11.79 12.06
N ILE A 70 -13.04 12.31 11.37
CA ILE A 70 -13.10 12.32 9.89
C ILE A 70 -11.90 13.06 9.32
N ALA A 71 -11.48 14.15 9.96
CA ALA A 71 -10.40 15.00 9.45
C ALA A 71 -9.04 14.29 9.35
N PRO A 72 -8.50 13.62 10.39
CA PRO A 72 -7.24 12.87 10.26
C PRO A 72 -7.30 11.75 9.22
N GLY A 73 -8.38 10.97 9.19
CA GLY A 73 -8.56 9.90 8.20
C GLY A 73 -8.56 10.41 6.77
N THR A 74 -9.22 11.54 6.53
CA THR A 74 -9.27 12.18 5.21
C THR A 74 -7.90 12.77 4.83
N MET A 75 -7.17 13.36 5.77
CA MET A 75 -5.80 13.84 5.51
C MET A 75 -4.86 12.70 5.12
N MET A 76 -4.94 11.56 5.82
CA MET A 76 -4.19 10.36 5.45
C MET A 76 -4.54 9.88 4.03
N MET A 77 -5.82 9.92 3.65
CA MET A 77 -6.27 9.56 2.31
C MET A 77 -5.63 10.46 1.25
N PHE A 78 -5.67 11.77 1.42
CA PHE A 78 -5.04 12.70 0.47
C PHE A 78 -3.53 12.51 0.39
N THR A 79 -2.84 12.33 1.52
CA THR A 79 -1.40 12.08 1.55
C THR A 79 -1.06 10.80 0.77
N THR A 80 -1.84 9.73 0.97
CA THR A 80 -1.68 8.46 0.26
C THR A 80 -1.89 8.63 -1.24
N TRP A 81 -2.90 9.39 -1.66
CA TRP A 81 -3.17 9.66 -3.08
C TRP A 81 -2.07 10.50 -3.74
N ILE A 82 -1.61 11.56 -3.06
CA ILE A 82 -0.50 12.38 -3.55
C ILE A 82 0.77 11.51 -3.71
N SER A 83 1.00 10.58 -2.79
CA SER A 83 2.12 9.64 -2.91
C SER A 83 2.03 8.72 -4.14
N ALA A 84 0.83 8.42 -4.63
CA ALA A 84 0.65 7.69 -5.89
C ALA A 84 1.14 8.50 -7.09
N PHE A 85 0.87 9.82 -7.11
CA PHE A 85 1.38 10.70 -8.18
C PHE A 85 2.90 10.80 -8.14
N THR A 86 3.51 10.91 -6.94
CA THR A 86 4.97 10.95 -6.82
C THR A 86 5.60 9.64 -7.26
N MET A 87 4.99 8.50 -6.96
CA MET A 87 5.47 7.20 -7.45
C MET A 87 5.33 7.05 -8.96
N ALA A 88 4.20 7.48 -9.54
CA ALA A 88 4.02 7.51 -10.99
C ALA A 88 5.06 8.40 -11.68
N TRP A 89 5.33 9.57 -11.08
CA TRP A 89 6.40 10.47 -11.56
C TRP A 89 7.77 9.80 -11.52
N ALA A 90 8.10 9.06 -10.45
CA ALA A 90 9.36 8.32 -10.35
C ALA A 90 9.54 7.31 -11.48
N VAL A 91 8.50 6.52 -11.79
CA VAL A 91 8.50 5.57 -12.91
C VAL A 91 8.72 6.29 -14.24
N GLN A 92 7.98 7.39 -14.48
CA GLN A 92 8.10 8.15 -15.73
C GLN A 92 9.49 8.79 -15.87
N ALA A 93 10.05 9.31 -14.78
CA ALA A 93 11.39 9.92 -14.80
C ALA A 93 12.49 8.89 -15.15
N ILE A 94 12.44 7.67 -14.59
CA ILE A 94 13.37 6.60 -14.95
C ILE A 94 13.23 6.22 -16.43
N ARG A 95 12.01 6.08 -16.94
CA ARG A 95 11.77 5.75 -18.36
C ARG A 95 12.30 6.80 -19.33
N ASN A 96 12.41 8.05 -18.88
CA ASN A 96 12.97 9.18 -19.65
C ASN A 96 14.44 9.45 -19.35
N ASP A 97 15.15 8.55 -18.65
CA ASP A 97 16.53 8.71 -18.19
C ASP A 97 16.79 9.97 -17.33
N ASP A 98 15.71 10.57 -16.77
CA ASP A 98 15.82 11.71 -15.87
C ASP A 98 16.04 11.23 -14.43
N ARG A 99 17.25 10.84 -14.14
CA ARG A 99 17.65 10.27 -12.85
C ARG A 99 17.43 11.24 -11.69
N ARG A 100 17.66 12.53 -11.91
CA ARG A 100 17.53 13.55 -10.87
C ARG A 100 16.09 13.64 -10.36
N ASN A 101 15.14 13.75 -11.27
CA ASN A 101 13.72 13.80 -10.93
C ASN A 101 13.21 12.48 -10.36
N ALA A 102 13.74 11.34 -10.83
CA ALA A 102 13.41 10.03 -10.29
C ALA A 102 13.79 9.91 -8.80
N TYR A 103 14.99 10.35 -8.41
CA TYR A 103 15.43 10.29 -7.00
C TYR A 103 14.61 11.21 -6.10
N VAL A 104 14.29 12.41 -6.57
CA VAL A 104 13.40 13.34 -5.84
C VAL A 104 12.03 12.73 -5.65
N ALA A 105 11.45 12.15 -6.71
CA ALA A 105 10.12 11.55 -6.67
C ALA A 105 10.07 10.32 -5.74
N LEU A 106 11.07 9.44 -5.79
CA LEU A 106 11.19 8.29 -4.89
C LEU A 106 11.34 8.74 -3.42
N GLY A 107 12.20 9.72 -3.17
CA GLY A 107 12.39 10.28 -1.83
C GLY A 107 11.10 10.88 -1.26
N LEU A 108 10.35 11.62 -2.09
CA LEU A 108 9.07 12.20 -1.71
C LEU A 108 8.01 11.12 -1.43
N THR A 109 7.99 10.05 -2.24
CA THR A 109 7.09 8.91 -2.05
C THR A 109 7.35 8.22 -0.69
N ILE A 110 8.61 7.97 -0.36
CA ILE A 110 9.01 7.36 0.93
C ILE A 110 8.61 8.28 2.10
N LEU A 111 8.87 9.58 1.98
CA LEU A 111 8.54 10.55 3.02
C LEU A 111 7.03 10.62 3.26
N MET A 112 6.23 10.63 2.21
CA MET A 112 4.76 10.60 2.33
C MET A 112 4.26 9.30 2.95
N GLY A 113 4.82 8.15 2.56
CA GLY A 113 4.48 6.87 3.19
C GLY A 113 4.81 6.83 4.68
N ALA A 114 5.98 7.34 5.06
CA ALA A 114 6.36 7.46 6.47
C ALA A 114 5.42 8.40 7.24
N ALA A 115 4.98 9.49 6.61
CA ALA A 115 4.00 10.40 7.19
C ALA A 115 2.65 9.70 7.43
N VAL A 116 2.18 8.87 6.49
CA VAL A 116 0.94 8.09 6.65
C VAL A 116 1.07 7.10 7.80
N ILE A 117 2.19 6.37 7.91
CA ILE A 117 2.42 5.46 9.06
C ILE A 117 2.38 6.25 10.37
N ASN A 118 3.09 7.38 10.45
CA ASN A 118 3.10 8.21 11.65
C ASN A 118 1.70 8.69 12.04
N GLN A 119 0.91 9.15 11.08
CA GLN A 119 -0.48 9.57 11.30
C GLN A 119 -1.37 8.41 11.77
N MET A 120 -1.19 7.20 11.21
CA MET A 120 -1.94 6.01 11.63
C MET A 120 -1.59 5.57 13.04
N VAL A 121 -0.31 5.56 13.39
CA VAL A 121 0.16 5.26 14.75
C VAL A 121 -0.41 6.29 15.73
N PHE A 122 -0.38 7.56 15.38
CA PHE A 122 -1.00 8.62 16.18
C PHE A 122 -2.50 8.39 16.35
N ALA A 123 -3.23 8.09 15.28
CA ALA A 123 -4.67 7.81 15.35
C ALA A 123 -4.99 6.62 16.27
N ILE A 124 -4.20 5.54 16.19
CA ILE A 124 -4.34 4.37 17.07
C ILE A 124 -4.12 4.76 18.54
N THR A 125 -3.13 5.57 18.84
CA THR A 125 -2.85 6.02 20.23
C THR A 125 -3.91 6.99 20.75
N ASP A 126 -4.47 7.82 19.87
CA ASP A 126 -5.51 8.79 20.21
C ASP A 126 -6.89 8.14 20.43
N PHE A 127 -7.12 6.96 19.87
CA PHE A 127 -8.36 6.20 20.14
C PHE A 127 -8.60 5.91 21.62
N GLY A 128 -7.55 5.77 22.42
CA GLY A 128 -7.61 5.61 23.88
C GLY A 128 -8.44 4.42 24.37
N VAL A 129 -8.81 3.51 23.45
CA VAL A 129 -9.62 2.33 23.74
C VAL A 129 -8.72 1.11 23.78
N PRO A 130 -8.71 0.32 24.86
CA PRO A 130 -7.97 -0.94 24.89
C PRO A 130 -8.43 -1.90 23.81
N ILE A 131 -7.47 -2.66 23.22
CA ILE A 131 -7.73 -3.59 22.11
C ILE A 131 -8.73 -4.69 22.48
N ASP A 132 -8.74 -5.10 23.74
CA ASP A 132 -9.55 -6.18 24.32
C ASP A 132 -10.93 -5.74 24.81
N ARG A 133 -11.23 -4.44 24.71
CA ARG A 133 -12.49 -3.89 25.23
C ARG A 133 -13.72 -4.37 24.48
N SER A 134 -13.62 -4.49 23.16
CA SER A 134 -14.76 -4.86 22.32
C SER A 134 -14.33 -5.45 20.98
N VAL A 135 -15.23 -6.19 20.33
CA VAL A 135 -14.99 -6.74 18.99
C VAL A 135 -14.71 -5.63 17.95
N PRO A 136 -15.44 -4.51 17.92
CA PRO A 136 -15.11 -3.39 17.03
C PRO A 136 -13.70 -2.85 17.23
N SER A 137 -13.24 -2.68 18.48
CA SER A 137 -11.87 -2.20 18.74
C SER A 137 -10.82 -3.19 18.23
N LEU A 138 -11.00 -4.49 18.47
CA LEU A 138 -10.11 -5.53 17.95
C LEU A 138 -10.02 -5.48 16.42
N LEU A 139 -11.15 -5.34 15.73
CA LEU A 139 -11.19 -5.26 14.27
C LEU A 139 -10.49 -4.00 13.74
N LEU A 140 -10.68 -2.86 14.41
CA LEU A 140 -10.02 -1.61 14.09
C LEU A 140 -8.49 -1.74 14.17
N TYR A 141 -7.98 -2.24 15.30
CA TYR A 141 -6.54 -2.45 15.49
C TYR A 141 -5.98 -3.46 14.48
N THR A 142 -6.73 -4.50 14.16
CA THR A 142 -6.33 -5.50 13.17
C THR A 142 -6.20 -4.89 11.78
N LEU A 143 -7.19 -4.11 11.34
CA LEU A 143 -7.17 -3.47 10.02
C LEU A 143 -6.05 -2.43 9.90
N TYR A 144 -5.91 -1.54 10.89
CA TYR A 144 -4.83 -0.54 10.90
C TYR A 144 -3.46 -1.20 11.00
N GLY A 145 -3.30 -2.18 11.89
CA GLY A 145 -2.04 -2.90 12.07
C GLY A 145 -1.60 -3.65 10.82
N ALA A 146 -2.53 -4.35 10.16
CA ALA A 146 -2.26 -5.05 8.91
C ALA A 146 -1.84 -4.05 7.80
N TYR A 147 -2.52 -2.91 7.69
CA TYR A 147 -2.17 -1.90 6.72
C TYR A 147 -0.82 -1.24 7.00
N ILE A 148 -0.52 -0.88 8.26
CA ILE A 148 0.78 -0.32 8.66
C ILE A 148 1.91 -1.31 8.32
N ALA A 149 1.74 -2.59 8.62
CA ALA A 149 2.72 -3.62 8.29
C ALA A 149 2.96 -3.72 6.79
N PHE A 150 1.89 -3.74 6.00
CA PHE A 150 1.98 -3.76 4.54
C PHE A 150 2.64 -2.51 3.97
N LEU A 151 2.26 -1.32 4.44
CA LEU A 151 2.85 -0.05 3.99
C LEU A 151 4.34 0.06 4.36
N ALA A 152 4.74 -0.46 5.54
CA ALA A 152 6.14 -0.53 5.93
C ALA A 152 6.95 -1.42 4.98
N ILE A 153 6.41 -2.59 4.59
CA ILE A 153 7.03 -3.47 3.58
C ILE A 153 7.14 -2.74 2.22
N ALA A 154 6.09 -2.03 1.81
CA ALA A 154 6.10 -1.24 0.57
C ALA A 154 7.19 -0.15 0.61
N ILE A 155 7.32 0.58 1.72
CA ILE A 155 8.37 1.60 1.91
C ILE A 155 9.77 0.97 1.81
N ILE A 156 10.00 -0.15 2.49
CA ILE A 156 11.28 -0.86 2.44
C ILE A 156 11.60 -1.28 1.00
N PHE A 157 10.60 -1.77 0.26
CA PHE A 157 10.80 -2.18 -1.13
C PHE A 157 11.12 -0.99 -2.04
N VAL A 158 10.40 0.14 -1.91
CA VAL A 158 10.71 1.38 -2.65
C VAL A 158 12.11 1.90 -2.30
N LEU A 159 12.49 1.86 -1.00
CA LEU A 159 13.82 2.27 -0.54
C LEU A 159 14.92 1.40 -1.16
N LEU A 160 14.76 0.08 -1.15
CA LEU A 160 15.72 -0.85 -1.78
C LEU A 160 15.88 -0.59 -3.27
N MET A 161 14.76 -0.38 -3.98
CA MET A 161 14.82 -0.05 -5.41
C MET A 161 15.40 1.35 -5.63
N GLY A 162 15.15 2.31 -4.75
CA GLY A 162 15.76 3.64 -4.78
C GLY A 162 17.28 3.58 -4.60
N ILE A 163 17.80 2.80 -3.67
CA ILE A 163 19.26 2.58 -3.48
C ILE A 163 19.87 1.96 -4.74
N ARG A 164 19.21 0.97 -5.35
CA ARG A 164 19.68 0.37 -6.61
C ARG A 164 19.63 1.34 -7.77
N ALA A 165 18.67 2.26 -7.80
CA ALA A 165 18.59 3.34 -8.77
C ALA A 165 19.77 4.31 -8.61
N LEU A 166 20.11 4.70 -7.37
CA LEU A 166 21.30 5.51 -7.07
C LEU A 166 22.60 4.83 -7.50
N ALA A 167 22.69 3.50 -7.40
CA ALA A 167 23.81 2.71 -7.90
C ALA A 167 23.84 2.61 -9.45
N GLY A 168 22.92 3.27 -10.16
CA GLY A 168 22.91 3.31 -11.63
C GLY A 168 22.38 2.04 -12.30
N GLN A 169 21.67 1.16 -11.57
CA GLN A 169 21.17 -0.12 -12.10
C GLN A 169 19.93 0.01 -12.98
N PHE A 170 19.27 1.17 -12.97
CA PHE A 170 18.05 1.43 -13.73
C PHE A 170 18.24 2.57 -14.73
N ASP A 171 17.65 2.40 -15.92
CA ASP A 171 17.63 3.35 -17.04
C ASP A 171 16.35 3.16 -17.86
N SER A 172 16.22 3.88 -18.98
CA SER A 172 15.07 3.79 -19.89
C SER A 172 14.84 2.38 -20.46
N THR A 173 15.91 1.56 -20.54
CA THR A 173 15.84 0.16 -21.01
C THR A 173 15.59 -0.82 -19.88
N ASN A 174 15.81 -0.42 -18.62
CA ASN A 174 15.73 -1.24 -17.42
C ASN A 174 15.03 -0.51 -16.27
N ALA A 175 13.71 -0.38 -16.34
CA ALA A 175 12.90 0.22 -15.29
C ALA A 175 12.20 -0.83 -14.40
N ASP A 176 12.35 -2.14 -14.68
CA ASP A 176 11.57 -3.24 -14.08
C ASP A 176 11.52 -3.21 -12.53
N GLY A 177 12.63 -2.80 -11.88
CA GLY A 177 12.68 -2.73 -10.42
C GLY A 177 11.81 -1.62 -9.83
N ILE A 178 11.84 -0.44 -10.46
CA ILE A 178 11.02 0.70 -10.04
C ILE A 178 9.54 0.45 -10.37
N GLU A 179 9.25 -0.17 -11.51
CA GLU A 179 7.90 -0.57 -11.89
C GLU A 179 7.33 -1.62 -10.93
N ALA A 180 8.14 -2.59 -10.51
CA ALA A 180 7.75 -3.59 -9.52
C ALA A 180 7.43 -2.93 -8.16
N ALA A 181 8.24 -1.95 -7.73
CA ALA A 181 7.97 -1.18 -6.53
C ALA A 181 6.69 -0.34 -6.66
N ALA A 182 6.42 0.22 -7.84
CA ALA A 182 5.21 0.97 -8.12
C ALA A 182 3.94 0.09 -8.02
N ILE A 183 3.99 -1.16 -8.50
CA ILE A 183 2.87 -2.10 -8.37
C ILE A 183 2.50 -2.31 -6.89
N ILE A 184 3.48 -2.56 -6.02
CA ILE A 184 3.24 -2.74 -4.58
C ILE A 184 2.74 -1.44 -3.95
N TRP A 185 3.29 -0.29 -4.34
CA TRP A 185 2.87 1.02 -3.84
C TRP A 185 1.43 1.34 -4.21
N PHE A 186 1.05 1.19 -5.47
CA PHE A 186 -0.33 1.41 -5.92
C PHE A 186 -1.31 0.45 -5.26
N THR A 187 -0.88 -0.77 -4.95
CA THR A 187 -1.69 -1.71 -4.16
C THR A 187 -1.98 -1.13 -2.77
N ALA A 188 -0.99 -0.53 -2.10
CA ALA A 188 -1.21 0.12 -0.81
C ALA A 188 -2.20 1.30 -0.92
N VAL A 189 -2.11 2.10 -1.98
CA VAL A 189 -3.04 3.21 -2.25
C VAL A 189 -4.47 2.70 -2.46
N ILE A 190 -4.64 1.65 -3.26
CA ILE A 190 -5.94 1.03 -3.55
C ILE A 190 -6.58 0.45 -2.28
N VAL A 191 -5.80 -0.24 -1.45
CA VAL A 191 -6.27 -0.84 -0.20
C VAL A 191 -6.70 0.23 0.81
N TYR A 192 -6.05 1.40 0.81
CA TYR A 192 -6.38 2.47 1.75
C TYR A 192 -7.78 3.04 1.55
N LEU A 193 -8.27 3.10 0.32
CA LEU A 193 -9.59 3.68 0.02
C LEU A 193 -10.74 2.97 0.75
N PRO A 194 -10.94 1.64 0.60
CA PRO A 194 -11.97 0.94 1.35
C PRO A 194 -11.70 0.94 2.86
N LEU A 195 -10.43 0.89 3.30
CA LEU A 195 -10.08 1.01 4.70
C LEU A 195 -10.60 2.33 5.30
N TRP A 196 -10.29 3.44 4.65
CA TRP A 196 -10.77 4.76 5.06
C TRP A 196 -12.30 4.83 5.08
N TYR A 197 -12.95 4.34 4.02
CA TYR A 197 -14.41 4.35 3.93
C TYR A 197 -15.06 3.56 5.06
N LEU A 198 -14.61 2.33 5.30
CA LEU A 198 -15.17 1.45 6.34
C LEU A 198 -14.99 2.00 7.76
N ILE A 199 -13.84 2.62 8.05
CA ILE A 199 -13.53 3.07 9.40
C ILE A 199 -14.02 4.49 9.66
N THR A 200 -13.95 5.37 8.64
CA THR A 200 -14.19 6.81 8.84
C THR A 200 -15.62 7.21 8.47
N ILE A 201 -16.19 6.63 7.42
CA ILE A 201 -17.50 7.02 6.90
C ILE A 201 -18.62 6.16 7.43
N THR A 202 -18.42 4.83 7.47
CA THR A 202 -19.46 3.90 7.88
C THR A 202 -19.46 3.62 9.39
N LYS A 203 -19.31 4.64 10.22
CA LYS A 203 -19.27 4.54 11.70
C LYS A 203 -20.44 3.78 12.30
#